data_af0337056536d8ecdf2557ec525c343a
#
_entry.id   af0337056536d8ecdf2557ec525c343a
#
_cell.length_a   1.000
_cell.length_b   1.000
_cell.length_c   1.000
_cell.angle_alpha   90.00
_cell.angle_beta   90.00
_cell.angle_gamma   90.00
#
_symmetry.space_group_name_H-M   'P 1'
#
loop_
_entity.id
_entity.type
_entity.pdbx_description
1 polymer ?
#
loop_
_entity_poly.entity_id
_entity_poly.type
_entity_poly.pdbx_seq_one_letter_code
_entity_poly.pdbx_strand_id
1 'polypeptide(L)'
;MPAFEIRYESDLMDAIKQYMKPKWWLTGVGAIFTIFMLLTYTEFVNAAEAGWGADYTANDAFYEKAWAATFLTIAIITIVSGQCVEGRPQAILAMTIGGGNILTFILVFLAAGDLDYGYTDNPGNWAPPMVMAAGLLLSGYLHLNDD
;
A
#
# COMPACT_ATOMS: atom_id res chain seq x y z
N MET A 1 32.96 19.91 2.75
CA MET A 1 32.71 18.60 2.19
C MET A 1 33.49 18.44 0.90
N PRO A 2 34.24 17.37 0.68
CA PRO A 2 34.99 17.19 -0.55
C PRO A 2 34.04 16.95 -1.73
N ALA A 3 34.39 17.53 -2.89
CA ALA A 3 33.56 17.43 -4.15
C ALA A 3 33.24 16.01 -4.57
N PHE A 4 33.95 15.01 -4.09
CA PHE A 4 33.73 13.59 -4.34
C PHE A 4 32.48 13.05 -3.61
N GLU A 5 32.23 13.44 -2.36
CA GLU A 5 31.03 13.03 -1.59
C GLU A 5 29.75 13.57 -2.23
N ILE A 6 29.76 14.84 -2.67
CA ILE A 6 28.58 15.47 -3.32
C ILE A 6 28.22 14.76 -4.63
N ARG A 7 29.21 14.33 -5.40
CA ARG A 7 28.97 13.60 -6.65
C ARG A 7 28.36 12.21 -6.41
N TYR A 8 28.88 11.48 -5.41
CA TYR A 8 28.37 10.14 -5.08
C TYR A 8 26.92 10.20 -4.57
N GLU A 9 26.57 11.20 -3.77
CA GLU A 9 25.18 11.39 -3.29
C GLU A 9 24.23 11.73 -4.45
N SER A 10 24.64 12.56 -5.42
CA SER A 10 23.80 12.86 -6.59
C SER A 10 23.56 11.62 -7.47
N ASP A 11 24.59 10.84 -7.75
CA ASP A 11 24.51 9.63 -8.55
C ASP A 11 23.62 8.57 -7.89
N LEU A 12 23.69 8.43 -6.57
CA LEU A 12 22.85 7.53 -5.79
C LEU A 12 21.37 7.96 -5.81
N MET A 13 21.11 9.25 -5.63
CA MET A 13 19.75 9.80 -5.68
C MET A 13 19.11 9.63 -7.05
N ASP A 14 19.86 9.84 -8.13
CA ASP A 14 19.39 9.65 -9.49
C ASP A 14 19.09 8.17 -9.79
N ALA A 15 19.94 7.27 -9.30
CA ALA A 15 19.69 5.82 -9.38
C ALA A 15 18.41 5.43 -8.63
N ILE A 16 18.21 5.92 -7.39
CA ILE A 16 16.99 5.66 -6.61
C ILE A 16 15.76 6.18 -7.36
N LYS A 17 15.78 7.40 -7.86
CA LYS A 17 14.69 7.99 -8.64
C LYS A 17 14.32 7.13 -9.85
N GLN A 18 15.29 6.58 -10.56
CA GLN A 18 15.06 5.75 -11.74
C GLN A 18 14.21 4.51 -11.43
N TYR A 19 14.40 3.87 -10.26
CA TYR A 19 13.65 2.70 -9.84
C TYR A 19 12.35 3.03 -9.11
N MET A 20 12.26 4.23 -8.54
CA MET A 20 11.11 4.68 -7.74
C MET A 20 10.08 5.48 -8.56
N LYS A 21 9.92 5.20 -9.85
CA LYS A 21 8.95 5.90 -10.72
C LYS A 21 7.51 5.67 -10.25
N PRO A 22 6.70 6.72 -10.02
CA PRO A 22 5.32 6.60 -9.53
C PRO A 22 4.45 5.69 -10.41
N LYS A 23 4.63 5.73 -11.72
CA LYS A 23 3.93 4.88 -12.68
C LYS A 23 4.05 3.39 -12.34
N TRP A 24 5.27 2.91 -12.10
CA TRP A 24 5.52 1.50 -11.83
C TRP A 24 5.05 1.09 -10.44
N TRP A 25 5.24 1.96 -9.46
CA TRP A 25 4.78 1.72 -8.11
C TRP A 25 3.26 1.69 -8.00
N LEU A 26 2.55 2.67 -8.57
CA LEU A 26 1.09 2.68 -8.61
C LEU A 26 0.54 1.45 -9.32
N THR A 27 1.08 1.11 -10.50
CA THR A 27 0.60 -0.05 -11.25
C THR A 27 0.91 -1.35 -10.54
N GLY A 28 2.13 -1.54 -10.06
CA GLY A 28 2.57 -2.78 -9.41
C GLY A 28 1.84 -3.02 -8.08
N VAL A 29 1.81 -2.01 -7.22
CA VAL A 29 1.10 -2.09 -5.93
C VAL A 29 -0.40 -2.29 -6.16
N GLY A 30 -1.02 -1.53 -7.06
CA GLY A 30 -2.43 -1.69 -7.39
C GLY A 30 -2.75 -3.10 -7.92
N ALA A 31 -1.89 -3.69 -8.77
CA ALA A 31 -2.09 -5.04 -9.28
C ALA A 31 -1.98 -6.09 -8.16
N ILE A 32 -0.98 -5.99 -7.29
CA ILE A 32 -0.80 -6.91 -6.14
C ILE A 32 -2.02 -6.83 -5.21
N PHE A 33 -2.46 -5.61 -4.86
CA PHE A 33 -3.63 -5.42 -4.02
C PHE A 33 -4.91 -5.93 -4.68
N THR A 34 -5.08 -5.72 -6.00
CA THR A 34 -6.25 -6.26 -6.74
C THR A 34 -6.32 -7.77 -6.60
N ILE A 35 -5.21 -8.48 -6.83
CA ILE A 35 -5.16 -9.94 -6.70
C ILE A 35 -5.47 -10.36 -5.26
N PHE A 36 -4.83 -9.72 -4.28
CA PHE A 36 -5.02 -10.06 -2.87
C PHE A 36 -6.46 -9.83 -2.41
N MET A 37 -7.07 -8.70 -2.79
CA MET A 37 -8.47 -8.41 -2.43
C MET A 37 -9.45 -9.36 -3.10
N LEU A 38 -9.21 -9.81 -4.33
CA LEU A 38 -10.03 -10.82 -4.99
C LEU A 38 -9.90 -12.17 -4.28
N LEU A 39 -8.71 -12.59 -3.89
CA LEU A 39 -8.49 -13.83 -3.16
C LEU A 39 -9.16 -13.81 -1.78
N THR A 40 -9.15 -12.66 -1.10
CA THR A 40 -9.84 -12.46 0.18
C THR A 40 -11.37 -12.48 -0.01
N TYR A 41 -11.87 -11.76 -1.00
CA TYR A 41 -13.32 -11.71 -1.28
C TYR A 41 -13.90 -13.08 -1.63
N THR A 42 -13.16 -13.89 -2.38
CA THR A 42 -13.55 -15.25 -2.78
C THR A 42 -13.26 -16.33 -1.72
N GLU A 43 -12.75 -15.93 -0.55
CA GLU A 43 -12.37 -16.82 0.56
C GLU A 43 -11.24 -17.80 0.21
N PHE A 44 -10.51 -17.58 -0.88
CA PHE A 44 -9.28 -18.34 -1.15
C PHE A 44 -8.21 -18.03 -0.09
N VAL A 45 -8.19 -16.79 0.38
CA VAL A 45 -7.51 -16.38 1.60
C VAL A 45 -8.57 -16.14 2.67
N ASN A 46 -8.61 -16.96 3.71
CA ASN A 46 -9.58 -16.83 4.79
C ASN A 46 -9.13 -15.73 5.78
N ALA A 47 -9.43 -14.48 5.42
CA ALA A 47 -9.09 -13.32 6.24
C ALA A 47 -9.85 -13.30 7.59
N ALA A 48 -11.07 -13.86 7.61
CA ALA A 48 -11.85 -13.94 8.85
C ALA A 48 -11.17 -14.85 9.89
N GLU A 49 -10.69 -16.01 9.48
CA GLU A 49 -9.94 -16.91 10.36
C GLU A 49 -8.61 -16.29 10.79
N ALA A 50 -7.91 -15.61 9.87
CA ALA A 50 -6.64 -14.95 10.17
C ALA A 50 -6.79 -13.78 11.15
N GLY A 51 -7.93 -13.07 11.10
CA GLY A 51 -8.22 -11.92 11.95
C GLY A 51 -8.90 -12.28 13.27
N TRP A 52 -9.82 -13.23 13.25
CA TRP A 52 -10.73 -13.51 14.38
C TRP A 52 -10.56 -14.91 14.98
N GLY A 53 -9.65 -15.73 14.42
CA GLY A 53 -9.43 -17.11 14.87
C GLY A 53 -10.43 -18.11 14.27
N ALA A 54 -10.30 -19.39 14.66
CA ALA A 54 -11.10 -20.48 14.10
C ALA A 54 -12.60 -20.40 14.41
N ASP A 55 -12.97 -19.68 15.48
CA ASP A 55 -14.36 -19.53 15.94
C ASP A 55 -15.05 -18.27 15.38
N TYR A 56 -14.51 -17.69 14.28
CA TYR A 56 -15.08 -16.50 13.65
C TYR A 56 -16.55 -16.71 13.26
N THR A 57 -17.33 -15.63 13.32
CA THR A 57 -18.76 -15.65 12.98
C THR A 57 -19.03 -15.27 11.51
N ALA A 58 -20.27 -15.47 11.06
CA ALA A 58 -20.70 -15.02 9.75
C ALA A 58 -20.61 -13.48 9.60
N ASN A 59 -20.75 -12.73 10.68
CA ASN A 59 -20.58 -11.28 10.67
C ASN A 59 -19.10 -10.89 10.45
N ASP A 60 -18.17 -11.59 11.08
CA ASP A 60 -16.74 -11.35 10.90
C ASP A 60 -16.34 -11.62 9.44
N ALA A 61 -16.81 -12.73 8.87
CA ALA A 61 -16.60 -13.05 7.46
C ALA A 61 -17.20 -11.99 6.52
N PHE A 62 -18.38 -11.46 6.84
CA PHE A 62 -19.00 -10.38 6.08
C PHE A 62 -18.17 -9.10 6.13
N TYR A 63 -17.67 -8.71 7.31
CA TYR A 63 -16.84 -7.51 7.44
C TYR A 63 -15.54 -7.62 6.66
N GLU A 64 -14.87 -8.78 6.68
CA GLU A 64 -13.65 -8.99 5.91
C GLU A 64 -13.90 -8.93 4.39
N LYS A 65 -15.03 -9.48 3.91
CA LYS A 65 -15.44 -9.34 2.50
C LYS A 65 -15.79 -7.91 2.13
N ALA A 66 -16.51 -7.19 2.97
CA ALA A 66 -16.86 -5.79 2.73
C ALA A 66 -15.60 -4.90 2.69
N TRP A 67 -14.66 -5.18 3.58
CA TRP A 67 -13.33 -4.57 3.59
C TRP A 67 -12.58 -4.85 2.27
N ALA A 68 -12.50 -6.13 1.87
CA ALA A 68 -11.86 -6.53 0.63
C ALA A 68 -12.48 -5.85 -0.60
N ALA A 69 -13.82 -5.78 -0.69
CA ALA A 69 -14.52 -5.10 -1.78
C ALA A 69 -14.20 -3.59 -1.83
N THR A 70 -14.10 -2.95 -0.67
CA THR A 70 -13.75 -1.52 -0.58
C THR A 70 -12.32 -1.29 -1.06
N PHE A 71 -11.37 -2.08 -0.59
CA PHE A 71 -9.97 -1.97 -1.00
C PHE A 71 -9.72 -2.39 -2.45
N LEU A 72 -10.53 -3.29 -3.00
CA LEU A 72 -10.49 -3.61 -4.43
C LEU A 72 -10.75 -2.38 -5.29
N THR A 73 -11.71 -1.54 -4.90
CA THR A 73 -11.97 -0.26 -5.60
C THR A 73 -10.74 0.66 -5.54
N ILE A 74 -10.13 0.80 -4.38
CA ILE A 74 -8.91 1.61 -4.21
C ILE A 74 -7.76 1.04 -5.06
N ALA A 75 -7.59 -0.28 -5.09
CA ALA A 75 -6.56 -0.95 -5.88
C ALA A 75 -6.73 -0.68 -7.40
N ILE A 76 -7.95 -0.73 -7.91
CA ILE A 76 -8.26 -0.39 -9.31
C ILE A 76 -7.94 1.09 -9.60
N ILE A 77 -8.36 2.01 -8.73
CA ILE A 77 -8.04 3.43 -8.86
C ILE A 77 -6.51 3.63 -8.87
N THR A 78 -5.77 2.89 -8.05
CA THR A 78 -4.31 2.94 -7.99
C THR A 78 -3.68 2.54 -9.34
N ILE A 79 -4.16 1.45 -9.97
CA ILE A 79 -3.71 1.04 -11.30
C ILE A 79 -4.03 2.13 -12.35
N VAL A 80 -5.26 2.62 -12.36
CA VAL A 80 -5.70 3.66 -13.31
C VAL A 80 -4.86 4.92 -13.16
N SER A 81 -4.57 5.33 -11.93
CA SER A 81 -3.69 6.46 -11.64
C SER A 81 -2.28 6.25 -12.20
N GLY A 82 -1.76 5.02 -12.12
CA GLY A 82 -0.46 4.67 -12.68
C GLY A 82 -0.41 4.69 -14.21
N GLN A 83 -1.53 4.38 -14.88
CA GLN A 83 -1.57 4.23 -16.34
C GLN A 83 -2.09 5.48 -17.07
N CYS A 84 -2.99 6.24 -16.46
CA CYS A 84 -3.72 7.31 -17.12
C CYS A 84 -3.29 8.72 -16.68
N VAL A 85 -2.48 8.84 -15.62
CA VAL A 85 -2.01 10.12 -15.10
C VAL A 85 -0.49 10.18 -15.22
N GLU A 86 0.06 11.35 -15.56
CA GLU A 86 1.50 11.56 -15.73
C GLU A 86 1.97 12.82 -14.99
N GLY A 87 3.30 12.92 -14.77
CA GLY A 87 3.96 14.07 -14.18
C GLY A 87 3.56 14.31 -12.71
N ARG A 88 3.57 15.57 -12.30
CA ARG A 88 3.29 15.98 -10.92
C ARG A 88 1.95 15.48 -10.35
N PRO A 89 0.82 15.44 -11.08
CA PRO A 89 -0.42 14.85 -10.57
C PRO A 89 -0.29 13.37 -10.21
N GLN A 90 0.47 12.61 -10.99
CA GLN A 90 0.74 11.20 -10.69
C GLN A 90 1.56 11.04 -9.40
N ALA A 91 2.57 11.88 -9.21
CA ALA A 91 3.36 11.91 -7.98
C ALA A 91 2.50 12.24 -6.75
N ILE A 92 1.59 13.22 -6.86
CA ILE A 92 0.65 13.57 -5.79
C ILE A 92 -0.28 12.39 -5.49
N LEU A 93 -0.81 11.72 -6.50
CA LEU A 93 -1.66 10.53 -6.31
C LEU A 93 -0.92 9.39 -5.62
N ALA A 94 0.33 9.12 -5.99
CA ALA A 94 1.16 8.12 -5.32
C ALA A 94 1.37 8.46 -3.85
N MET A 95 1.68 9.72 -3.53
CA MET A 95 1.81 10.18 -2.15
C MET A 95 0.49 10.06 -1.37
N THR A 96 -0.62 10.46 -1.98
CA THR A 96 -1.94 10.43 -1.33
C THR A 96 -2.39 9.01 -1.04
N ILE A 97 -2.23 8.10 -2.01
CA ILE A 97 -2.59 6.69 -1.84
C ILE A 97 -1.66 6.02 -0.83
N GLY A 98 -0.35 6.23 -0.92
CA GLY A 98 0.62 5.67 0.01
C GLY A 98 0.41 6.19 1.44
N GLY A 99 0.32 7.51 1.61
CA GLY A 99 0.07 8.14 2.91
C GLY A 99 -1.29 7.77 3.51
N GLY A 100 -2.34 7.71 2.68
CA GLY A 100 -3.68 7.28 3.08
C GLY A 100 -3.71 5.83 3.56
N ASN A 101 -3.01 4.91 2.89
CA ASN A 101 -2.89 3.53 3.35
C ASN A 101 -2.13 3.42 4.67
N ILE A 102 -1.01 4.16 4.84
CA ILE A 102 -0.29 4.20 6.12
C ILE A 102 -1.20 4.69 7.24
N LEU A 103 -1.94 5.78 7.00
CA LEU A 103 -2.90 6.29 7.98
C LEU A 103 -3.98 5.26 8.31
N THR A 104 -4.52 4.55 7.31
CA THR A 104 -5.50 3.48 7.51
C THR A 104 -4.94 2.40 8.43
N PHE A 105 -3.71 1.93 8.20
CA PHE A 105 -3.08 0.94 9.08
C PHE A 105 -2.93 1.45 10.51
N ILE A 106 -2.48 2.71 10.69
CA ILE A 106 -2.37 3.32 12.02
C ILE A 106 -3.74 3.30 12.72
N LEU A 107 -4.81 3.69 12.02
CA LEU A 107 -6.16 3.71 12.57
C LEU A 107 -6.68 2.31 12.90
N VAL A 108 -6.38 1.31 12.06
CA VAL A 108 -6.71 -0.11 12.32
C VAL A 108 -5.97 -0.61 13.57
N PHE A 109 -4.67 -0.33 13.71
CA PHE A 109 -3.91 -0.71 14.91
C PHE A 109 -4.47 -0.05 16.18
N LEU A 110 -4.84 1.23 16.11
CA LEU A 110 -5.45 1.92 17.24
C LEU A 110 -6.83 1.34 17.59
N ALA A 111 -7.64 0.99 16.58
CA ALA A 111 -8.95 0.39 16.81
C ALA A 111 -8.86 -1.05 17.30
N ALA A 112 -7.83 -1.79 16.91
CA ALA A 112 -7.60 -3.17 17.32
C ALA A 112 -6.96 -3.30 18.73
N GLY A 113 -6.47 -2.19 19.31
CA GLY A 113 -5.65 -2.21 20.53
C GLY A 113 -6.30 -2.86 21.76
N ASP A 114 -7.64 -2.90 21.79
CA ASP A 114 -8.42 -3.54 22.87
C ASP A 114 -9.13 -4.83 22.39
N LEU A 115 -8.89 -5.24 21.14
CA LEU A 115 -9.49 -6.42 20.54
C LEU A 115 -8.41 -7.49 20.33
N ASP A 116 -8.77 -8.74 20.55
CA ASP A 116 -7.93 -9.90 20.20
C ASP A 116 -8.03 -10.15 18.67
N TYR A 117 -7.46 -9.20 17.88
CA TYR A 117 -7.51 -9.22 16.44
C TYR A 117 -6.17 -9.69 15.86
N GLY A 118 -6.09 -10.97 15.56
CA GLY A 118 -4.86 -11.65 15.12
C GLY A 118 -4.20 -11.09 13.85
N TYR A 119 -4.92 -10.29 13.06
CA TYR A 119 -4.32 -9.60 11.91
C TYR A 119 -3.21 -8.64 12.33
N THR A 120 -3.37 -7.95 13.44
CA THR A 120 -2.37 -7.01 13.97
C THR A 120 -1.20 -7.73 14.66
N ASP A 121 -1.43 -8.92 15.19
CA ASP A 121 -0.44 -9.69 15.93
C ASP A 121 0.60 -10.36 15.03
N ASN A 122 0.23 -10.64 13.78
CA ASN A 122 1.13 -11.26 12.82
C ASN A 122 1.73 -10.23 11.85
N PRO A 123 3.03 -9.88 11.99
CA PRO A 123 3.71 -8.95 11.07
C PRO A 123 3.61 -9.35 9.60
N GLY A 124 3.47 -10.64 9.28
CA GLY A 124 3.28 -11.13 7.91
C GLY A 124 2.01 -10.56 7.24
N ASN A 125 0.99 -10.21 8.02
CA ASN A 125 -0.27 -9.68 7.50
C ASN A 125 -0.18 -8.19 7.13
N TRP A 126 0.52 -7.38 7.91
CA TRP A 126 0.53 -5.92 7.73
C TRP A 126 1.85 -5.34 7.24
N ALA A 127 2.99 -5.97 7.49
CA ALA A 127 4.29 -5.40 7.11
C ALA A 127 4.48 -5.31 5.58
N PRO A 128 4.16 -6.32 4.74
CA PRO A 128 4.25 -6.19 3.30
C PRO A 128 3.42 -5.03 2.74
N PRO A 129 2.10 -4.88 3.06
CA PRO A 129 1.33 -3.74 2.59
C PRO A 129 1.85 -2.39 3.12
N MET A 130 2.40 -2.32 4.33
CA MET A 130 3.02 -1.10 4.85
C MET A 130 4.27 -0.71 4.06
N VAL A 131 5.12 -1.68 3.69
CA VAL A 131 6.29 -1.44 2.84
C VAL A 131 5.86 -0.94 1.45
N MET A 132 4.81 -1.51 0.87
CA MET A 132 4.27 -1.06 -0.41
C MET A 132 3.70 0.36 -0.31
N ALA A 133 2.99 0.68 0.76
CA ALA A 133 2.45 2.03 1.01
C ALA A 133 3.58 3.06 1.20
N ALA A 134 4.62 2.71 1.96
CA ALA A 134 5.81 3.56 2.11
C ALA A 134 6.55 3.76 0.77
N GLY A 135 6.65 2.71 -0.05
CA GLY A 135 7.22 2.80 -1.39
C GLY A 135 6.43 3.74 -2.31
N LEU A 136 5.08 3.68 -2.28
CA LEU A 136 4.22 4.63 -3.00
C LEU A 136 4.46 6.07 -2.55
N LEU A 137 4.47 6.30 -1.23
CA LEU A 137 4.70 7.62 -0.67
C LEU A 137 6.07 8.18 -1.10
N LEU A 138 7.11 7.37 -0.98
CA LEU A 138 8.46 7.74 -1.37
C LEU A 138 8.58 7.98 -2.87
N SER A 139 7.97 7.12 -3.71
CA SER A 139 7.99 7.28 -5.16
C SER A 139 7.38 8.61 -5.59
N GLY A 140 6.24 8.97 -5.01
CA GLY A 140 5.61 10.26 -5.27
C GLY A 140 6.44 11.44 -4.78
N TYR A 141 7.00 11.35 -3.58
CA TYR A 141 7.84 12.41 -3.01
C TYR A 141 9.07 12.72 -3.88
N LEU A 142 9.77 11.68 -4.35
CA LEU A 142 10.97 11.83 -5.17
C LEU A 142 10.69 12.48 -6.55
N HIS A 143 9.46 12.37 -7.04
CA HIS A 143 9.05 12.87 -8.35
C HIS A 143 8.07 14.07 -8.29
N LEU A 144 7.89 14.66 -7.09
CA LEU A 144 6.93 15.75 -6.89
C LEU A 144 7.27 17.02 -7.69
N ASN A 145 8.55 17.25 -7.95
CA ASN A 145 9.07 18.43 -8.64
C ASN A 145 9.61 18.09 -10.05
N ASP A 146 9.33 16.89 -10.55
CA ASP A 146 9.63 16.55 -11.94
C ASP A 146 8.51 17.14 -12.83
N ASP A 147 8.87 17.96 -13.81
CA ASP A 147 7.96 18.61 -14.79
C ASP A 147 7.53 17.63 -15.89
#